data_9202c49fc42d6e23ac79a8bf199def97
#
_entry.id   9202c49fc42d6e23ac79a8bf199def97
#
_cell.length_a   1.000
_cell.length_b   1.000
_cell.length_c   1.000
_cell.angle_alpha   90.00
_cell.angle_beta   90.00
_cell.angle_gamma   90.00
#
_symmetry.space_group_name_H-M   'P 1'
#
loop_
_entity.id
_entity.type
_entity.pdbx_description
1 polymer ?
#
loop_
_entity_poly.entity_id
_entity_poly.type
_entity_poly.pdbx_seq_one_letter_code
_entity_poly.pdbx_strand_id
1 'polypeptide(L)'
;MRIAREPNLNFLQPRRCVIFIVFKTRKRVPKETKEKLRIDKYLWAIRIFKTRTLAAAACDTGKVKQAGTAVKAAKSVNIGDEYEVKTEAKKWIIKVTGLLHNRVAYTEAINYYIDLTPAEEIDRTQFQAASFYTGKRPSKVGRPTKKLRRELDEFLDEDEA
;
A
#
# COMPACT_ATOMS: atom_id res chain seq x y z
N MET A 1 -67.60 -50.56 13.01
CA MET A 1 -66.99 -49.51 12.14
C MET A 1 -67.33 -48.18 12.74
N ARG A 2 -66.41 -47.55 13.43
CA ARG A 2 -66.57 -46.18 14.01
C ARG A 2 -65.43 -45.32 13.51
N ILE A 3 -65.78 -44.29 12.77
CA ILE A 3 -64.91 -43.28 12.20
C ILE A 3 -64.55 -42.27 13.30
N ALA A 4 -63.34 -42.25 13.73
CA ALA A 4 -62.81 -41.26 14.68
C ALA A 4 -62.51 -39.93 13.97
N ARG A 5 -63.17 -38.85 14.44
CA ARG A 5 -62.95 -37.51 14.06
C ARG A 5 -61.72 -36.97 14.79
N GLU A 6 -60.78 -36.42 14.06
CA GLU A 6 -59.66 -35.69 14.64
C GLU A 6 -60.07 -34.23 15.03
N PRO A 7 -59.64 -33.74 16.18
CA PRO A 7 -59.89 -32.35 16.57
C PRO A 7 -58.86 -31.38 15.94
N ASN A 8 -59.39 -30.40 15.32
CA ASN A 8 -58.70 -29.24 14.72
C ASN A 8 -58.16 -28.31 15.83
N LEU A 9 -56.89 -28.35 16.11
CA LEU A 9 -56.23 -27.45 17.03
C LEU A 9 -55.59 -26.29 16.25
N ASN A 10 -56.42 -25.23 16.02
CA ASN A 10 -55.92 -23.93 15.66
C ASN A 10 -55.12 -23.34 16.83
N PHE A 11 -53.82 -23.55 16.81
CA PHE A 11 -52.90 -22.88 17.76
C PHE A 11 -52.51 -21.52 17.20
N LEU A 12 -53.06 -20.48 17.82
CA LEU A 12 -52.67 -19.09 17.59
C LEU A 12 -51.18 -18.93 17.86
N GLN A 13 -50.42 -18.66 16.83
CA GLN A 13 -49.07 -18.16 16.97
C GLN A 13 -49.06 -16.67 17.20
N PRO A 14 -48.39 -16.16 18.24
CA PRO A 14 -48.22 -14.71 18.41
C PRO A 14 -47.25 -14.19 17.38
N ARG A 15 -47.72 -13.22 16.59
CA ARG A 15 -46.92 -12.44 15.63
C ARG A 15 -45.87 -11.63 16.37
N ARG A 16 -44.70 -12.21 16.59
CA ARG A 16 -43.49 -11.44 16.91
C ARG A 16 -42.98 -10.80 15.62
N CYS A 17 -43.32 -9.52 15.44
CA CYS A 17 -42.65 -8.66 14.47
C CYS A 17 -41.16 -8.56 14.87
N VAL A 18 -40.34 -9.47 14.35
CA VAL A 18 -38.91 -9.27 14.31
C VAL A 18 -38.63 -8.31 13.16
N ILE A 19 -38.54 -7.02 13.48
CA ILE A 19 -38.04 -6.02 12.54
C ILE A 19 -36.56 -6.37 12.31
N PHE A 20 -36.31 -7.16 11.28
CA PHE A 20 -34.98 -7.32 10.73
C PHE A 20 -34.58 -5.98 10.11
N ILE A 21 -33.94 -5.12 10.91
CA ILE A 21 -33.21 -3.96 10.39
C ILE A 21 -32.02 -4.54 9.64
N VAL A 22 -32.24 -4.90 8.38
CA VAL A 22 -31.15 -5.15 7.43
C VAL A 22 -30.45 -3.81 7.27
N PHE A 23 -29.37 -3.61 8.00
CA PHE A 23 -28.39 -2.59 7.70
C PHE A 23 -27.82 -2.91 6.33
N LYS A 24 -28.50 -2.40 5.30
CA LYS A 24 -28.03 -2.40 3.93
C LYS A 24 -26.87 -1.44 3.86
N THR A 25 -25.69 -1.88 4.30
CA THR A 25 -24.44 -1.21 3.99
C THR A 25 -24.35 -1.15 2.47
N ARG A 26 -24.79 -0.03 1.92
CA ARG A 26 -24.57 0.32 0.52
C ARG A 26 -23.06 0.41 0.34
N LYS A 27 -22.41 -0.72 0.02
CA LYS A 27 -21.12 -0.69 -0.64
C LYS A 27 -21.35 0.16 -1.88
N ARG A 28 -20.80 1.37 -1.88
CA ARG A 28 -20.76 2.19 -3.10
C ARG A 28 -19.94 1.41 -4.10
N VAL A 29 -20.60 0.67 -4.97
CA VAL A 29 -19.99 0.12 -6.18
C VAL A 29 -19.45 1.33 -6.91
N PRO A 30 -18.14 1.44 -7.14
CA PRO A 30 -17.58 2.54 -7.92
C PRO A 30 -18.27 2.49 -9.28
N LYS A 31 -18.99 3.57 -9.67
CA LYS A 31 -19.46 3.72 -11.03
C LYS A 31 -18.24 3.51 -11.94
N GLU A 32 -18.31 2.53 -12.83
CA GLU A 32 -17.37 2.34 -13.93
C GLU A 32 -17.49 3.55 -14.87
N THR A 33 -16.96 4.67 -14.44
CA THR A 33 -16.76 5.79 -15.33
C THR A 33 -15.62 5.40 -16.26
N LYS A 34 -15.91 5.32 -17.55
CA LYS A 34 -14.92 5.14 -18.64
C LYS A 34 -13.97 6.35 -18.75
N GLU A 35 -13.72 7.03 -17.65
CA GLU A 35 -12.77 8.13 -17.58
C GLU A 35 -11.36 7.54 -17.65
N LYS A 36 -10.64 7.97 -18.68
CA LYS A 36 -9.23 7.62 -18.86
C LYS A 36 -8.42 8.09 -17.66
N LEU A 37 -8.10 7.17 -16.74
CA LEU A 37 -7.32 7.46 -15.57
C LEU A 37 -5.83 7.57 -15.96
N ARG A 38 -5.21 8.71 -15.67
CA ARG A 38 -3.80 8.94 -15.94
C ARG A 38 -2.92 8.16 -14.95
N ILE A 39 -1.77 7.69 -15.40
CA ILE A 39 -0.88 6.88 -14.58
C ILE A 39 -0.31 7.65 -13.38
N ASP A 40 -0.02 8.94 -13.51
CA ASP A 40 0.44 9.78 -12.39
C ASP A 40 -0.58 9.82 -11.25
N LYS A 41 -1.87 9.95 -11.61
CA LYS A 41 -2.98 9.95 -10.66
C LYS A 41 -3.18 8.57 -10.03
N TYR A 42 -3.07 7.50 -10.81
CA TYR A 42 -3.20 6.13 -10.33
C TYR A 42 -2.11 5.76 -9.32
N LEU A 43 -0.83 5.99 -9.66
CA LEU A 43 0.30 5.69 -8.78
C LEU A 43 0.27 6.46 -7.45
N TRP A 44 -0.25 7.69 -7.48
CA TRP A 44 -0.50 8.45 -6.27
C TRP A 44 -1.69 7.89 -5.47
N ALA A 45 -2.77 7.49 -6.14
CA ALA A 45 -3.99 6.97 -5.51
C ALA A 45 -3.71 5.65 -4.76
N ILE A 46 -2.96 4.72 -5.34
CA ILE A 46 -2.54 3.45 -4.73
C ILE A 46 -1.39 3.59 -3.72
N ARG A 47 -0.96 4.82 -3.41
CA ARG A 47 0.04 5.16 -2.39
C ARG A 47 1.49 4.72 -2.66
N ILE A 48 1.86 4.38 -3.87
CA ILE A 48 3.28 4.15 -4.23
C ILE A 48 4.07 5.45 -4.10
N PHE A 49 3.49 6.58 -4.51
CA PHE A 49 4.09 7.89 -4.31
C PHE A 49 3.33 8.72 -3.27
N LYS A 50 4.07 9.52 -2.50
CA LYS A 50 3.51 10.41 -1.48
C LYS A 50 2.65 11.52 -2.10
N THR A 51 3.09 12.08 -3.21
CA THR A 51 2.41 13.16 -3.93
C THR A 51 2.25 12.80 -5.41
N ARG A 52 1.26 13.43 -6.09
CA ARG A 52 1.06 13.27 -7.52
C ARG A 52 2.19 13.89 -8.35
N THR A 53 2.80 14.96 -7.85
CA THR A 53 3.94 15.59 -8.49
C THR A 53 5.15 14.66 -8.54
N LEU A 54 5.42 13.91 -7.47
CA LEU A 54 6.48 12.89 -7.45
C LEU A 54 6.18 11.74 -8.41
N ALA A 55 4.92 11.34 -8.55
CA ALA A 55 4.53 10.32 -9.52
C ALA A 55 4.74 10.81 -10.97
N ALA A 56 4.38 12.05 -11.29
CA ALA A 56 4.62 12.64 -12.59
C ALA A 56 6.12 12.75 -12.90
N ALA A 57 6.91 13.28 -11.97
CA ALA A 57 8.38 13.37 -12.11
C ALA A 57 9.04 11.99 -12.30
N ALA A 58 8.53 10.93 -11.62
CA ALA A 58 9.00 9.56 -11.82
C ALA A 58 8.69 9.03 -13.22
N CYS A 59 7.54 9.38 -13.81
CA CYS A 59 7.22 9.06 -15.19
C CYS A 59 8.16 9.79 -16.16
N ASP A 60 8.37 11.10 -15.96
CA ASP A 60 9.21 11.95 -16.84
C ASP A 60 10.69 11.52 -16.79
N THR A 61 11.18 11.08 -15.64
CA THR A 61 12.54 10.53 -15.47
C THR A 61 12.68 9.07 -15.93
N GLY A 62 11.64 8.46 -16.48
CA GLY A 62 11.66 7.07 -16.97
C GLY A 62 11.76 6.01 -15.87
N LYS A 63 11.47 6.37 -14.62
CA LYS A 63 11.40 5.42 -13.48
C LYS A 63 10.16 4.53 -13.52
N VAL A 64 9.16 4.90 -14.32
CA VAL A 64 7.94 4.11 -14.55
C VAL A 64 8.00 3.53 -15.95
N LYS A 65 7.94 2.19 -16.05
CA LYS A 65 8.01 1.46 -17.30
C LYS A 65 6.83 0.53 -17.45
N GLN A 66 6.41 0.27 -18.69
CA GLN A 66 5.47 -0.77 -19.06
C GLN A 66 6.12 -1.63 -20.14
N ALA A 67 6.21 -2.92 -19.92
CA ALA A 67 6.90 -3.84 -20.85
C ALA A 67 8.31 -3.34 -21.25
N GLY A 68 9.08 -2.83 -20.28
CA GLY A 68 10.43 -2.28 -20.49
C GLY A 68 10.50 -0.86 -21.07
N THR A 69 9.39 -0.30 -21.56
CA THR A 69 9.34 1.04 -22.18
C THR A 69 8.91 2.09 -21.16
N ALA A 70 9.60 3.23 -21.12
CA ALA A 70 9.24 4.35 -20.24
C ALA A 70 7.86 4.92 -20.61
N VAL A 71 7.07 5.23 -19.59
CA VAL A 71 5.68 5.66 -19.75
C VAL A 71 5.54 7.12 -19.36
N LYS A 72 4.88 7.92 -20.21
CA LYS A 72 4.56 9.33 -19.91
C LYS A 72 3.46 9.44 -18.86
N ALA A 73 3.53 10.47 -18.00
CA ALA A 73 2.56 10.74 -16.93
C ALA A 73 1.10 10.84 -17.40
N ALA A 74 0.88 11.28 -18.64
CA ALA A 74 -0.46 11.41 -19.23
C ALA A 74 -1.06 10.10 -19.76
N LYS A 75 -0.29 8.99 -19.81
CA LYS A 75 -0.79 7.71 -20.31
C LYS A 75 -1.99 7.24 -19.50
N SER A 76 -3.00 6.70 -20.18
CA SER A 76 -4.15 6.08 -19.55
C SER A 76 -3.81 4.68 -19.03
N VAL A 77 -4.31 4.35 -17.85
CA VAL A 77 -4.19 3.05 -17.20
C VAL A 77 -5.40 2.20 -17.52
N ASN A 78 -5.18 0.94 -17.86
CA ASN A 78 -6.22 -0.06 -18.04
C ASN A 78 -6.07 -1.17 -17.00
N ILE A 79 -7.17 -1.86 -16.72
CA ILE A 79 -7.16 -3.05 -15.87
C ILE A 79 -6.38 -4.16 -16.61
N GLY A 80 -5.47 -4.82 -15.88
CA GLY A 80 -4.59 -5.85 -16.42
C GLY A 80 -3.21 -5.35 -16.86
N ASP A 81 -3.00 -4.03 -16.95
CA ASP A 81 -1.69 -3.47 -17.28
C ASP A 81 -0.66 -3.80 -16.18
N GLU A 82 0.58 -4.07 -16.60
CA GLU A 82 1.70 -4.30 -15.70
C GLU A 82 2.69 -3.13 -15.79
N TYR A 83 3.09 -2.62 -14.64
CA TYR A 83 4.02 -1.50 -14.53
C TYR A 83 5.19 -1.83 -13.61
N GLU A 84 6.39 -1.52 -14.07
CA GLU A 84 7.59 -1.48 -13.24
C GLU A 84 7.78 -0.05 -12.74
N VAL A 85 7.81 0.14 -11.43
CA VAL A 85 7.97 1.45 -10.80
C VAL A 85 9.20 1.43 -9.91
N LYS A 86 10.21 2.21 -10.26
CA LYS A 86 11.41 2.39 -9.45
C LYS A 86 11.21 3.59 -8.51
N THR A 87 11.08 3.33 -7.23
CA THR A 87 11.10 4.36 -6.18
C THR A 87 12.50 4.46 -5.56
N GLU A 88 12.74 5.42 -4.70
CA GLU A 88 14.01 5.54 -3.96
C GLU A 88 14.23 4.36 -3.03
N ALA A 89 13.16 3.81 -2.45
CA ALA A 89 13.24 2.73 -1.49
C ALA A 89 13.34 1.34 -2.14
N LYS A 90 12.56 1.07 -3.19
CA LYS A 90 12.51 -0.24 -3.84
C LYS A 90 11.98 -0.18 -5.27
N LYS A 91 12.21 -1.26 -6.01
CA LYS A 91 11.60 -1.50 -7.31
C LYS A 91 10.31 -2.29 -7.10
N TRP A 92 9.21 -1.78 -7.65
CA TRP A 92 7.91 -2.42 -7.62
C TRP A 92 7.57 -2.98 -9.00
N ILE A 93 7.00 -4.16 -9.04
CA ILE A 93 6.34 -4.70 -10.22
C ILE A 93 4.88 -4.88 -9.85
N ILE A 94 4.00 -4.08 -10.43
CA ILE A 94 2.58 -4.04 -10.08
C ILE A 94 1.72 -4.39 -11.26
N LYS A 95 0.66 -5.16 -11.03
CA LYS A 95 -0.40 -5.44 -11.98
C LYS A 95 -1.68 -4.76 -11.52
N VAL A 96 -2.32 -4.00 -12.41
CA VAL A 96 -3.55 -3.27 -12.14
C VAL A 96 -4.73 -4.23 -12.09
N THR A 97 -5.43 -4.30 -10.96
CA THR A 97 -6.69 -5.05 -10.79
C THR A 97 -7.92 -4.16 -10.87
N GLY A 98 -7.79 -2.91 -10.50
CA GLY A 98 -8.89 -1.95 -10.55
C GLY A 98 -8.42 -0.51 -10.69
N LEU A 99 -9.29 0.36 -11.19
CA LEU A 99 -9.01 1.78 -11.36
C LEU A 99 -9.44 2.56 -10.12
N LEU A 100 -8.53 3.37 -9.58
CA LEU A 100 -8.75 4.18 -8.40
C LEU A 100 -8.50 5.66 -8.72
N HIS A 101 -9.56 6.49 -8.66
CA HIS A 101 -9.48 7.92 -8.97
C HIS A 101 -9.04 8.78 -7.79
N ASN A 102 -9.36 8.36 -6.58
CA ASN A 102 -9.08 9.11 -5.37
C ASN A 102 -8.15 8.32 -4.46
N ARG A 103 -7.32 9.03 -3.69
CA ARG A 103 -6.45 8.39 -2.70
C ARG A 103 -7.29 7.86 -1.53
N VAL A 104 -7.16 6.56 -1.27
CA VAL A 104 -7.85 5.86 -0.17
C VAL A 104 -6.87 5.41 0.91
N ALA A 105 -7.36 4.80 1.99
CA ALA A 105 -6.53 4.16 3.00
C ALA A 105 -5.66 3.06 2.39
N TYR A 106 -4.52 2.74 3.03
CA TYR A 106 -3.59 1.72 2.52
C TYR A 106 -4.23 0.35 2.41
N THR A 107 -5.05 -0.03 3.38
CA THR A 107 -5.79 -1.30 3.42
C THR A 107 -6.77 -1.48 2.27
N GLU A 108 -7.34 -0.38 1.77
CA GLU A 108 -8.20 -0.41 0.59
C GLU A 108 -7.40 -0.36 -0.70
N ALA A 109 -6.30 0.39 -0.72
CA ALA A 109 -5.45 0.56 -1.90
C ALA A 109 -4.87 -0.77 -2.41
N ILE A 110 -4.53 -1.70 -1.51
CA ILE A 110 -3.99 -3.03 -1.84
C ILE A 110 -4.94 -3.83 -2.74
N ASN A 111 -6.24 -3.64 -2.64
CA ASN A 111 -7.23 -4.36 -3.44
C ASN A 111 -7.25 -3.94 -4.93
N TYR A 112 -6.59 -2.84 -5.28
CA TYR A 112 -6.59 -2.27 -6.63
C TYR A 112 -5.35 -2.62 -7.45
N TYR A 113 -4.37 -3.28 -6.84
CA TYR A 113 -3.19 -3.78 -7.54
C TYR A 113 -2.68 -5.08 -6.91
N ILE A 114 -1.93 -5.86 -7.68
CA ILE A 114 -1.19 -7.03 -7.21
C ILE A 114 0.29 -6.70 -7.28
N ASP A 115 1.02 -6.92 -6.18
CA ASP A 115 2.48 -6.79 -6.13
C ASP A 115 3.10 -8.09 -6.65
N LEU A 116 3.78 -8.02 -7.79
CA LEU A 116 4.51 -9.12 -8.42
C LEU A 116 6.02 -8.99 -8.20
N THR A 117 6.46 -8.15 -7.27
CA THR A 117 7.87 -7.89 -7.03
C THR A 117 8.57 -9.17 -6.54
N PRO A 118 9.66 -9.63 -7.18
CA PRO A 118 10.39 -10.81 -6.75
C PRO A 118 10.95 -10.61 -5.32
N ALA A 119 10.95 -11.68 -4.53
CA ALA A 119 11.47 -11.65 -3.15
C ALA A 119 12.94 -11.20 -3.09
N GLU A 120 13.76 -11.58 -4.09
CA GLU A 120 15.16 -11.16 -4.20
C GLU A 120 15.36 -9.64 -4.22
N GLU A 121 14.47 -8.88 -4.86
CA GLU A 121 14.54 -7.41 -4.89
C GLU A 121 14.14 -6.80 -3.54
N ILE A 122 13.24 -7.47 -2.81
CA ILE A 122 12.83 -7.06 -1.46
C ILE A 122 13.98 -7.28 -0.50
N ASP A 123 14.65 -8.43 -0.57
CA ASP A 123 15.79 -8.77 0.29
C ASP A 123 16.98 -7.85 0.03
N ARG A 124 17.27 -7.51 -1.23
CA ARG A 124 18.33 -6.55 -1.58
C ARG A 124 18.10 -5.18 -0.94
N THR A 125 16.88 -4.68 -0.97
CA THR A 125 16.55 -3.38 -0.36
C THR A 125 16.62 -3.41 1.16
N GLN A 126 16.21 -4.51 1.79
CA GLN A 126 16.35 -4.70 3.24
C GLN A 126 17.81 -4.79 3.66
N PHE A 127 18.61 -5.56 2.91
CA PHE A 127 20.04 -5.70 3.18
C PHE A 127 20.79 -4.37 3.03
N GLN A 128 20.50 -3.59 1.98
CA GLN A 128 21.06 -2.26 1.80
C GLN A 128 20.66 -1.31 2.94
N ALA A 129 19.39 -1.29 3.33
CA ALA A 129 18.93 -0.49 4.46
C ALA A 129 19.63 -0.89 5.76
N ALA A 130 19.82 -2.19 6.02
CA ALA A 130 20.52 -2.69 7.19
C ALA A 130 22.00 -2.30 7.19
N SER A 131 22.68 -2.31 6.02
CA SER A 131 24.09 -1.93 5.90
C SER A 131 24.35 -0.44 6.18
N PHE A 132 23.38 0.44 5.95
CA PHE A 132 23.45 1.86 6.32
C PHE A 132 23.20 2.11 7.81
N TYR A 133 22.65 1.12 8.53
CA TYR A 133 22.34 1.23 9.96
C TYR A 133 23.48 0.75 10.87
N THR A 134 24.71 0.60 10.38
CA THR A 134 25.88 0.17 11.16
C THR A 134 26.42 1.22 12.13
N GLY A 135 25.70 2.24 12.40
CA GLY A 135 26.00 3.16 13.49
C GLY A 135 24.71 3.65 14.11
N LYS A 136 24.39 3.25 15.34
CA LYS A 136 23.61 4.12 16.21
C LYS A 136 24.31 5.46 16.18
N ARG A 137 23.83 6.40 15.32
CA ARG A 137 24.20 7.79 15.57
C ARG A 137 23.84 8.02 17.03
N PRO A 138 24.75 8.39 17.91
CA PRO A 138 24.38 8.91 19.20
C PRO A 138 23.58 10.18 18.92
N SER A 139 22.30 9.96 18.60
CA SER A 139 21.37 11.00 18.19
C SER A 139 21.26 11.91 19.38
N LYS A 140 21.50 13.18 19.19
CA LYS A 140 21.34 14.29 20.12
C LYS A 140 22.54 14.65 21.02
N VAL A 141 23.62 13.90 21.02
CA VAL A 141 24.85 14.46 21.58
C VAL A 141 25.47 15.29 20.47
N GLY A 142 25.41 16.60 20.62
CA GLY A 142 26.03 17.55 19.65
C GLY A 142 27.53 17.27 19.51
N ARG A 143 28.26 18.23 18.95
CA ARG A 143 29.71 18.13 18.81
C ARG A 143 30.35 17.68 20.12
N PRO A 144 31.26 16.69 20.15
CA PRO A 144 31.91 16.20 21.37
C PRO A 144 32.48 17.35 22.19
N THR A 145 32.24 17.32 23.49
CA THR A 145 32.80 18.34 24.42
C THR A 145 34.32 18.24 24.44
N LYS A 146 34.99 19.30 24.90
CA LYS A 146 36.45 19.32 25.02
C LYS A 146 36.98 18.18 25.90
N LYS A 147 36.20 17.78 26.91
CA LYS A 147 36.54 16.65 27.81
C LYS A 147 36.48 15.32 27.02
N LEU A 148 35.40 15.04 26.31
CA LEU A 148 35.25 13.81 25.51
C LEU A 148 36.31 13.67 24.43
N ARG A 149 36.82 14.79 23.87
CA ARG A 149 37.90 14.71 22.87
C ARG A 149 39.21 14.31 23.51
N ARG A 150 39.53 14.88 24.67
CA ARG A 150 40.77 14.49 25.39
C ARG A 150 40.77 13.03 25.84
N GLU A 151 39.61 12.54 26.32
CA GLU A 151 39.46 11.13 26.66
C GLU A 151 39.62 10.22 25.44
N LEU A 152 39.18 10.66 24.28
CA LEU A 152 39.31 9.92 23.03
C LEU A 152 40.75 9.95 22.49
N ASP A 153 41.40 11.10 22.58
CA ASP A 153 42.82 11.26 22.21
C ASP A 153 43.70 10.38 23.12
N GLU A 154 43.47 10.39 24.44
CA GLU A 154 44.18 9.55 25.44
C GLU A 154 44.00 8.04 25.14
N PHE A 155 42.77 7.63 24.77
CA PHE A 155 42.49 6.24 24.38
C PHE A 155 43.24 5.82 23.11
N LEU A 156 43.33 6.71 22.11
CA LEU A 156 44.05 6.38 20.88
C LEU A 156 45.58 6.33 21.05
N ASP A 157 46.10 7.15 21.96
CA ASP A 157 47.56 7.14 22.27
C ASP A 157 47.98 5.89 23.03
N GLU A 158 47.08 5.24 23.80
CA GLU A 158 47.35 3.96 24.48
C GLU A 158 47.49 2.77 23.51
N ASP A 159 46.78 2.83 22.34
CA ASP A 159 46.86 1.76 21.32
C ASP A 159 48.13 1.84 20.44
N GLU A 160 48.87 2.96 20.46
CA GLU A 160 50.12 3.14 19.70
C GLU A 160 51.43 2.87 20.52
N ALA A 161 51.30 2.57 21.81
CA ALA A 161 52.43 2.30 22.72
C ALA A 161 52.62 0.80 22.95
#